data_79aeb47926bf5f0b2a605b4bd19e06d8
#
_entry.id   79aeb47926bf5f0b2a605b4bd19e06d8
#
_cell.length_a   1.000
_cell.length_b   1.000
_cell.length_c   1.000
_cell.angle_alpha   90.00
_cell.angle_beta   90.00
_cell.angle_gamma   90.00
#
_symmetry.space_group_name_H-M   'P 1'
#
loop_
_entity.id
_entity.type
_entity.pdbx_description
1 polymer ?
#
loop_
_entity_poly.entity_id
_entity_poly.type
_entity_poly.pdbx_seq_one_letter_code
_entity_poly.pdbx_strand_id
1 'polypeptide(L)'
;MRTALLSLTFLLAGSMAAPAFAHTAAPKKKVTATTKKGKILPMKEYIDQLMAKMTLQEKIGQLNLMVAGDITTGGALDTQVGSDIAQGNMGGVFNIKGLDKIKALQEIAIKNSRLGIPLLVGMDVIHGYETMFPIPLALSCSWDTEAMKKVGEVSAKEASADGINWTFSPMVDIALDARWGRISEGNGEDPYLSGVMGAAMTQGYQGVDMRTEEILRANRIMACLKHFALYGGVESGKEYNTVDMSRVRMMNQYL
;
A
#
# COMPACT_ATOMS: atom_id res chain seq x y z
N MET A 1 -33.41 -66.13 -15.68
CA MET A 1 -32.42 -67.15 -15.16
C MET A 1 -31.34 -66.40 -14.41
N ARG A 2 -31.16 -66.80 -13.13
CA ARG A 2 -30.02 -66.59 -12.23
C ARG A 2 -29.65 -65.14 -11.90
N THR A 3 -30.13 -64.52 -10.81
CA THR A 3 -29.62 -64.65 -9.40
C THR A 3 -28.10 -64.58 -9.25
N ALA A 4 -27.61 -63.46 -8.69
CA ALA A 4 -26.51 -63.49 -7.72
C ALA A 4 -26.60 -62.30 -6.78
N LEU A 5 -26.80 -62.61 -5.52
CA LEU A 5 -26.60 -61.84 -4.30
C LEU A 5 -25.12 -61.54 -4.12
N LEU A 6 -24.85 -60.52 -3.34
CA LEU A 6 -23.78 -60.34 -2.32
C LEU A 6 -23.33 -58.87 -2.35
N SER A 7 -22.98 -58.19 -1.33
CA SER A 7 -22.94 -58.36 0.13
C SER A 7 -22.74 -56.97 0.71
N LEU A 8 -23.42 -56.71 1.76
CA LEU A 8 -23.31 -55.52 2.60
C LEU A 8 -22.00 -55.60 3.39
N THR A 9 -21.11 -54.62 3.23
CA THR A 9 -20.00 -54.41 4.14
C THR A 9 -20.08 -53.00 4.72
N PHE A 10 -20.46 -52.91 5.98
CA PHE A 10 -20.35 -51.77 6.84
C PHE A 10 -18.85 -51.46 7.06
N LEU A 11 -18.39 -50.27 6.65
CA LEU A 11 -17.14 -49.71 7.16
C LEU A 11 -17.49 -48.55 8.09
N LEU A 12 -17.20 -48.74 9.36
CA LEU A 12 -17.17 -47.66 10.35
C LEU A 12 -16.11 -46.65 9.96
N ALA A 13 -16.54 -45.44 9.60
CA ALA A 13 -15.66 -44.30 9.51
C ALA A 13 -15.49 -43.71 10.92
N GLY A 14 -14.37 -43.98 11.54
CA GLY A 14 -13.96 -43.33 12.78
C GLY A 14 -13.71 -41.85 12.53
N SER A 15 -14.47 -41.00 13.21
CA SER A 15 -14.28 -39.58 13.28
C SER A 15 -12.98 -39.28 14.03
N MET A 16 -11.91 -38.98 13.32
CA MET A 16 -10.72 -38.35 13.91
C MET A 16 -10.98 -36.85 14.00
N ALA A 17 -11.31 -36.40 15.19
CA ALA A 17 -11.32 -34.97 15.52
C ALA A 17 -9.88 -34.45 15.45
N ALA A 18 -9.62 -33.56 14.51
CA ALA A 18 -8.36 -32.81 14.47
C ALA A 18 -8.27 -31.90 15.70
N PRO A 19 -7.09 -31.77 16.36
CA PRO A 19 -6.93 -30.88 17.47
C PRO A 19 -7.06 -29.43 17.00
N ALA A 20 -7.98 -28.68 17.61
CA ALA A 20 -8.09 -27.26 17.43
C ALA A 20 -6.83 -26.60 18.00
N PHE A 21 -5.96 -26.12 17.13
CA PHE A 21 -4.87 -25.22 17.53
C PHE A 21 -5.48 -23.90 17.99
N ALA A 22 -5.62 -23.73 19.29
CA ALA A 22 -5.92 -22.46 19.90
C ALA A 22 -4.72 -21.52 19.64
N HIS A 23 -4.85 -20.63 18.68
CA HIS A 23 -3.94 -19.50 18.51
C HIS A 23 -4.14 -18.56 19.71
N THR A 24 -3.35 -18.77 20.76
CA THR A 24 -3.18 -17.76 21.81
C THR A 24 -2.44 -16.59 21.18
N ALA A 25 -3.18 -15.51 20.88
CA ALA A 25 -2.60 -14.25 20.41
C ALA A 25 -1.64 -13.74 21.49
N ALA A 26 -0.35 -13.70 21.18
CA ALA A 26 0.65 -13.06 22.03
C ALA A 26 0.26 -11.59 22.28
N PRO A 27 0.47 -11.05 23.50
CA PRO A 27 0.10 -9.67 23.81
C PRO A 27 0.84 -8.70 22.88
N LYS A 28 0.10 -7.89 22.13
CA LYS A 28 0.63 -6.88 21.21
C LYS A 28 1.41 -5.84 22.04
N LYS A 29 2.73 -5.88 22.00
CA LYS A 29 3.57 -4.78 22.49
C LYS A 29 3.28 -3.55 21.63
N LYS A 30 2.73 -2.49 22.24
CA LYS A 30 2.67 -1.16 21.62
C LYS A 30 4.10 -0.71 21.36
N VAL A 31 4.45 -0.48 20.09
CA VAL A 31 5.69 0.22 19.75
C VAL A 31 5.46 1.69 20.06
N THR A 32 5.86 2.10 21.25
CA THR A 32 5.87 3.50 21.66
C THR A 32 7.30 4.01 21.52
N ALA A 33 7.47 5.14 20.85
CA ALA A 33 8.75 5.84 20.88
C ALA A 33 9.03 6.29 22.31
N THR A 34 9.93 5.57 23.01
CA THR A 34 10.28 5.88 24.39
C THR A 34 11.65 6.52 24.47
N THR A 35 11.76 7.62 25.21
CA THR A 35 13.05 8.13 25.66
C THR A 35 13.65 7.19 26.73
N LYS A 36 14.93 7.35 27.08
CA LYS A 36 15.60 6.58 28.15
C LYS A 36 14.85 6.60 29.52
N LYS A 37 13.81 7.43 29.68
CA LYS A 37 12.95 7.55 30.86
C LYS A 37 11.50 7.11 30.63
N GLY A 38 11.19 6.45 29.51
CA GLY A 38 9.84 5.90 29.26
C GLY A 38 8.74 6.93 28.94
N LYS A 39 9.08 8.22 28.75
CA LYS A 39 8.09 9.26 28.40
C LYS A 39 7.83 9.24 26.90
N ILE A 40 6.57 9.14 26.49
CA ILE A 40 6.14 9.32 25.10
C ILE A 40 6.27 10.80 24.76
N LEU A 41 7.05 11.12 23.73
CA LEU A 41 7.15 12.49 23.22
C LEU A 41 5.98 12.79 22.27
N PRO A 42 5.49 14.03 22.22
CA PRO A 42 4.64 14.48 21.12
C PRO A 42 5.36 14.26 19.77
N MET A 43 4.59 13.90 18.74
CA MET A 43 5.15 13.54 17.41
C MET A 43 6.12 14.61 16.89
N LYS A 44 5.70 15.89 16.94
CA LYS A 44 6.54 17.00 16.46
C LYS A 44 7.88 17.07 17.19
N GLU A 45 7.87 16.95 18.51
CA GLU A 45 9.08 17.00 19.33
C GLU A 45 10.01 15.83 19.03
N TYR A 46 9.44 14.63 18.83
CA TYR A 46 10.20 13.44 18.42
C TYR A 46 10.87 13.65 17.05
N ILE A 47 10.12 14.17 16.07
CA ILE A 47 10.64 14.45 14.72
C ILE A 47 11.74 15.49 14.78
N ASP A 48 11.55 16.59 15.50
CA ASP A 48 12.55 17.66 15.65
C ASP A 48 13.87 17.12 16.26
N GLN A 49 13.77 16.30 17.29
CA GLN A 49 14.94 15.67 17.92
C GLN A 49 15.63 14.66 17.00
N LEU A 50 14.88 13.91 16.18
CA LEU A 50 15.43 12.99 15.20
C LEU A 50 16.15 13.76 14.09
N MET A 51 15.51 14.76 13.53
CA MET A 51 16.06 15.63 12.48
C MET A 51 17.33 16.35 12.92
N ALA A 52 17.44 16.75 14.20
CA ALA A 52 18.65 17.35 14.75
C ALA A 52 19.84 16.38 14.83
N LYS A 53 19.58 15.08 14.90
CA LYS A 53 20.63 14.03 14.91
C LYS A 53 21.09 13.62 13.52
N MET A 54 20.27 13.89 12.50
CA MET A 54 20.53 13.44 11.12
C MET A 54 21.61 14.26 10.45
N THR A 55 22.51 13.60 9.75
CA THR A 55 23.41 14.22 8.78
C THR A 55 22.61 14.69 7.55
N LEU A 56 23.22 15.54 6.73
CA LEU A 56 22.62 15.94 5.46
C LEU A 56 22.37 14.73 4.55
N GLN A 57 23.32 13.80 4.49
CA GLN A 57 23.20 12.57 3.70
C GLN A 57 21.99 11.71 4.15
N GLU A 58 21.79 11.53 5.44
CA GLU A 58 20.66 10.78 5.97
C GLU A 58 19.33 11.49 5.72
N LYS A 59 19.30 12.83 5.75
CA LYS A 59 18.10 13.60 5.36
C LYS A 59 17.75 13.41 3.90
N ILE A 60 18.74 13.43 3.01
CA ILE A 60 18.55 13.15 1.58
C ILE A 60 18.11 11.69 1.40
N GLY A 61 18.72 10.75 2.12
CA GLY A 61 18.36 9.34 2.09
C GLY A 61 16.89 9.10 2.42
N GLN A 62 16.31 9.84 3.38
CA GLN A 62 14.88 9.71 3.71
C GLN A 62 13.94 10.11 2.56
N LEU A 63 14.41 10.87 1.59
CA LEU A 63 13.65 11.23 0.39
C LEU A 63 13.83 10.22 -0.75
N ASN A 64 14.70 9.24 -0.57
CA ASN A 64 15.04 8.28 -1.61
C ASN A 64 14.15 7.04 -1.50
N LEU A 65 13.42 6.74 -2.57
CA LEU A 65 12.54 5.58 -2.73
C LEU A 65 13.08 4.73 -3.88
N MET A 66 13.57 3.53 -3.58
CA MET A 66 14.26 2.69 -4.56
C MET A 66 13.50 1.39 -4.84
N VAL A 67 13.66 0.87 -6.06
CA VAL A 67 13.16 -0.46 -6.41
C VAL A 67 13.97 -1.50 -5.64
N ALA A 68 13.28 -2.39 -4.92
CA ALA A 68 13.94 -3.47 -4.19
C ALA A 68 14.26 -4.71 -5.04
N GLY A 69 13.95 -4.69 -6.31
CA GLY A 69 14.48 -5.62 -7.31
C GLY A 69 13.79 -6.97 -7.47
N ASP A 70 12.54 -7.17 -7.02
CA ASP A 70 12.00 -8.52 -6.88
C ASP A 70 10.67 -8.84 -7.56
N ILE A 71 10.28 -8.12 -8.62
CA ILE A 71 9.02 -8.45 -9.30
C ILE A 71 9.12 -9.68 -10.21
N THR A 72 10.29 -10.03 -10.70
CA THR A 72 10.39 -11.00 -11.81
C THR A 72 11.10 -12.31 -11.51
N THR A 73 11.95 -12.39 -10.51
CA THR A 73 12.69 -13.64 -10.23
C THR A 73 13.02 -13.73 -8.74
N GLY A 74 12.27 -14.55 -8.05
CA GLY A 74 12.48 -14.75 -6.63
C GLY A 74 13.91 -15.08 -6.26
N GLY A 75 14.41 -14.44 -5.23
CA GLY A 75 15.40 -15.10 -4.50
C GLY A 75 16.48 -14.32 -3.80
N ALA A 76 17.17 -13.40 -4.34
CA ALA A 76 18.24 -12.73 -3.62
C ALA A 76 17.93 -11.25 -3.43
N LEU A 77 17.91 -10.79 -2.17
CA LEU A 77 17.97 -9.36 -1.89
C LEU A 77 19.23 -8.83 -2.54
N ASP A 78 19.12 -7.79 -3.35
CA ASP A 78 20.27 -7.11 -3.89
C ASP A 78 21.14 -6.63 -2.72
N THR A 79 22.39 -7.08 -2.68
CA THR A 79 23.35 -6.73 -1.63
C THR A 79 23.58 -5.23 -1.56
N GLN A 80 23.44 -4.52 -2.69
CA GLN A 80 23.55 -3.07 -2.74
C GLN A 80 22.39 -2.39 -2.00
N VAL A 81 21.14 -2.84 -2.20
CA VAL A 81 19.96 -2.30 -1.49
C VAL A 81 20.15 -2.44 0.03
N GLY A 82 20.60 -3.60 0.50
CA GLY A 82 20.88 -3.82 1.93
C GLY A 82 21.96 -2.89 2.47
N SER A 83 23.02 -2.65 1.69
CA SER A 83 24.10 -1.72 2.04
C SER A 83 23.61 -0.27 2.13
N ASP A 84 22.82 0.18 1.15
CA ASP A 84 22.29 1.54 1.11
C ASP A 84 21.31 1.81 2.26
N ILE A 85 20.49 0.82 2.63
CA ILE A 85 19.64 0.90 3.82
C ILE A 85 20.48 1.05 5.10
N ALA A 86 21.51 0.22 5.26
CA ALA A 86 22.38 0.25 6.44
C ALA A 86 23.13 1.59 6.58
N GLN A 87 23.49 2.21 5.46
CA GLN A 87 24.12 3.53 5.42
C GLN A 87 23.16 4.70 5.62
N GLY A 88 21.85 4.47 5.65
CA GLY A 88 20.83 5.52 5.77
C GLY A 88 20.58 6.29 4.47
N ASN A 89 20.91 5.70 3.32
CA ASN A 89 20.73 6.29 1.99
C ASN A 89 19.34 6.07 1.42
N MET A 90 18.46 5.36 2.13
CA MET A 90 17.10 5.03 1.70
C MET A 90 16.08 5.30 2.81
N GLY A 91 14.99 5.98 2.47
CA GLY A 91 13.81 6.16 3.32
C GLY A 91 12.71 5.15 3.03
N GLY A 92 12.72 4.55 1.84
CA GLY A 92 11.73 3.57 1.43
C GLY A 92 12.19 2.69 0.27
N VAL A 93 11.44 1.63 0.10
CA VAL A 93 11.58 0.69 -1.03
C VAL A 93 10.22 0.45 -1.66
N PHE A 94 10.20 0.06 -2.93
CA PHE A 94 8.95 -0.30 -3.59
C PHE A 94 9.13 -1.50 -4.52
N ASN A 95 7.99 -2.07 -4.94
CA ASN A 95 7.93 -3.25 -5.81
C ASN A 95 8.64 -4.48 -5.22
N ILE A 96 8.50 -4.67 -3.91
CA ILE A 96 8.88 -5.90 -3.22
C ILE A 96 7.64 -6.58 -2.65
N LYS A 97 7.53 -7.88 -2.83
CA LYS A 97 6.44 -8.71 -2.31
C LYS A 97 7.01 -9.84 -1.46
N GLY A 98 6.29 -10.19 -0.41
CA GLY A 98 6.66 -11.27 0.50
C GLY A 98 7.10 -10.78 1.88
N LEU A 99 6.32 -11.19 2.89
CA LEU A 99 6.49 -10.73 4.27
C LEU A 99 7.91 -10.96 4.82
N ASP A 100 8.53 -12.10 4.50
CA ASP A 100 9.86 -12.43 5.01
C ASP A 100 10.94 -11.53 4.41
N LYS A 101 10.82 -11.19 3.12
CA LYS A 101 11.73 -10.26 2.44
C LYS A 101 11.61 -8.86 3.01
N ILE A 102 10.37 -8.39 3.16
CA ILE A 102 10.08 -7.07 3.75
C ILE A 102 10.59 -6.99 5.19
N LYS A 103 10.38 -8.04 6.00
CA LYS A 103 10.95 -8.12 7.35
C LYS A 103 12.48 -8.04 7.35
N ALA A 104 13.14 -8.74 6.44
CA ALA A 104 14.59 -8.71 6.34
C ALA A 104 15.12 -7.29 6.06
N LEU A 105 14.50 -6.54 5.13
CA LEU A 105 14.85 -5.15 4.87
C LEU A 105 14.58 -4.24 6.07
N GLN A 106 13.44 -4.39 6.72
CA GLN A 106 13.11 -3.64 7.94
C GLN A 106 14.10 -3.94 9.08
N GLU A 107 14.55 -5.18 9.22
CA GLU A 107 15.58 -5.53 10.20
C GLU A 107 16.92 -4.84 9.93
N ILE A 108 17.33 -4.77 8.66
CA ILE A 108 18.53 -4.00 8.27
C ILE A 108 18.36 -2.53 8.66
N ALA A 109 17.22 -1.92 8.31
CA ALA A 109 16.95 -0.53 8.63
C ALA A 109 16.99 -0.25 10.14
N ILE A 110 16.37 -1.11 10.94
CA ILE A 110 16.23 -0.90 12.40
C ILE A 110 17.51 -1.26 13.17
N LYS A 111 18.17 -2.36 12.78
CA LYS A 111 19.29 -2.91 13.55
C LYS A 111 20.66 -2.44 13.06
N ASN A 112 20.79 -2.21 11.75
CA ASN A 112 22.10 -1.99 11.11
C ASN A 112 22.32 -0.52 10.70
N SER A 113 21.26 0.29 10.60
CA SER A 113 21.43 1.73 10.34
C SER A 113 21.68 2.50 11.65
N ARG A 114 22.36 3.63 11.55
CA ARG A 114 22.74 4.46 12.71
C ARG A 114 21.56 5.02 13.50
N LEU A 115 20.46 5.36 12.80
CA LEU A 115 19.29 5.99 13.41
C LEU A 115 18.13 5.02 13.67
N GLY A 116 18.15 3.83 13.08
CA GLY A 116 17.13 2.82 13.27
C GLY A 116 15.74 3.24 12.75
N ILE A 117 15.68 4.04 11.69
CA ILE A 117 14.43 4.52 11.10
C ILE A 117 13.86 3.40 10.21
N PRO A 118 12.61 2.96 10.44
CA PRO A 118 11.97 1.97 9.57
C PRO A 118 11.74 2.52 8.16
N LEU A 119 11.70 1.63 7.16
CA LEU A 119 11.44 1.97 5.77
C LEU A 119 9.94 2.13 5.49
N LEU A 120 9.62 3.04 4.57
CA LEU A 120 8.37 2.98 3.82
C LEU A 120 8.45 1.85 2.79
N VAL A 121 7.40 1.03 2.69
CA VAL A 121 7.31 -0.06 1.72
C VAL A 121 6.12 0.20 0.82
N GLY A 122 6.41 0.61 -0.41
CA GLY A 122 5.41 1.03 -1.39
C GLY A 122 5.09 -0.04 -2.42
N MET A 123 3.83 -0.05 -2.89
CA MET A 123 3.40 -0.86 -4.02
C MET A 123 2.20 -0.24 -4.73
N ASP A 124 2.07 -0.50 -6.03
CA ASP A 124 0.88 -0.15 -6.80
C ASP A 124 -0.26 -1.13 -6.49
N VAL A 125 -1.05 -0.81 -5.45
CA VAL A 125 -2.26 -1.55 -5.08
C VAL A 125 -3.45 -0.78 -5.60
N ILE A 126 -3.70 -0.84 -6.92
CA ILE A 126 -4.64 0.05 -7.61
C ILE A 126 -6.07 -0.49 -7.59
N HIS A 127 -6.25 -1.80 -7.83
CA HIS A 127 -7.56 -2.44 -7.84
C HIS A 127 -7.51 -3.85 -7.22
N GLY A 128 -6.89 -3.96 -6.07
CA GLY A 128 -6.68 -5.18 -5.31
C GLY A 128 -5.21 -5.50 -5.09
N TYR A 129 -4.94 -6.46 -4.23
CA TYR A 129 -3.61 -6.98 -3.93
C TYR A 129 -3.53 -8.48 -4.20
N GLU A 130 -4.14 -9.32 -3.38
CA GLU A 130 -4.38 -10.75 -3.67
C GLU A 130 -5.76 -10.93 -4.32
N THR A 131 -6.79 -10.28 -3.78
CA THR A 131 -8.12 -10.24 -4.39
C THR A 131 -8.14 -9.21 -5.51
N MET A 132 -8.40 -9.66 -6.74
CA MET A 132 -8.52 -8.79 -7.91
C MET A 132 -9.92 -8.20 -8.01
N PHE A 133 -10.00 -6.88 -8.15
CA PHE A 133 -11.23 -6.14 -8.41
C PHE A 133 -11.22 -5.58 -9.83
N PRO A 134 -12.37 -5.14 -10.36
CA PRO A 134 -12.40 -4.39 -11.62
C PRO A 134 -11.48 -3.17 -11.58
N ILE A 135 -10.99 -2.74 -12.74
CA ILE A 135 -10.16 -1.53 -12.84
C ILE A 135 -10.91 -0.30 -12.32
N PRO A 136 -10.22 0.74 -11.82
CA PRO A 136 -10.87 1.93 -11.25
C PRO A 136 -11.90 2.58 -12.18
N LEU A 137 -11.63 2.66 -13.48
CA LEU A 137 -12.57 3.17 -14.47
C LEU A 137 -13.90 2.38 -14.47
N ALA A 138 -13.82 1.04 -14.41
CA ALA A 138 -15.02 0.20 -14.35
C ALA A 138 -15.74 0.30 -13.00
N LEU A 139 -15.01 0.39 -11.89
CA LEU A 139 -15.58 0.61 -10.56
C LEU A 139 -16.33 1.95 -10.50
N SER A 140 -15.78 3.00 -11.11
CA SER A 140 -16.42 4.33 -11.15
C SER A 140 -17.74 4.33 -11.90
N CYS A 141 -17.94 3.43 -12.89
CA CYS A 141 -19.21 3.26 -13.60
C CYS A 141 -20.34 2.74 -12.69
N SER A 142 -20.03 2.20 -11.52
CA SER A 142 -21.04 1.79 -10.54
C SER A 142 -21.68 2.96 -9.81
N TRP A 143 -21.02 4.10 -9.71
CA TRP A 143 -21.38 5.26 -8.90
C TRP A 143 -21.55 4.93 -7.41
N ASP A 144 -21.00 3.80 -6.97
CA ASP A 144 -21.11 3.28 -5.61
C ASP A 144 -19.83 3.56 -4.80
N THR A 145 -19.89 4.60 -3.99
CA THR A 145 -18.76 5.01 -3.12
C THR A 145 -18.48 4.02 -2.01
N GLU A 146 -19.50 3.31 -1.52
CA GLU A 146 -19.29 2.29 -0.48
C GLU A 146 -18.60 1.06 -1.06
N ALA A 147 -18.94 0.64 -2.27
CA ALA A 147 -18.22 -0.41 -2.99
C ALA A 147 -16.76 0.00 -3.22
N MET A 148 -16.50 1.23 -3.68
CA MET A 148 -15.14 1.75 -3.86
C MET A 148 -14.33 1.74 -2.56
N LYS A 149 -14.91 2.21 -1.47
CA LYS A 149 -14.30 2.18 -0.14
C LYS A 149 -14.01 0.74 0.30
N LYS A 150 -14.93 -0.19 0.05
CA LYS A 150 -14.76 -1.60 0.40
C LYS A 150 -13.59 -2.25 -0.36
N VAL A 151 -13.42 -1.93 -1.64
CA VAL A 151 -12.24 -2.34 -2.43
C VAL A 151 -10.95 -1.87 -1.74
N GLY A 152 -10.88 -0.59 -1.33
CA GLY A 152 -9.74 -0.05 -0.59
C GLY A 152 -9.49 -0.78 0.74
N GLU A 153 -10.53 -1.09 1.50
CA GLU A 153 -10.42 -1.81 2.78
C GLU A 153 -9.86 -3.22 2.63
N VAL A 154 -10.34 -3.99 1.64
CA VAL A 154 -9.86 -5.35 1.38
C VAL A 154 -8.42 -5.30 0.90
N SER A 155 -8.12 -4.42 -0.06
CA SER A 155 -6.78 -4.22 -0.59
C SER A 155 -5.76 -3.84 0.50
N ALA A 156 -6.14 -2.92 1.38
CA ALA A 156 -5.28 -2.51 2.50
C ALA A 156 -5.03 -3.63 3.50
N LYS A 157 -6.07 -4.42 3.80
CA LYS A 157 -5.95 -5.57 4.69
C LYS A 157 -4.95 -6.61 4.16
N GLU A 158 -5.04 -6.93 2.89
CA GLU A 158 -4.17 -7.91 2.24
C GLU A 158 -2.74 -7.38 2.12
N ALA A 159 -2.56 -6.18 1.58
CA ALA A 159 -1.25 -5.56 1.41
C ALA A 159 -0.52 -5.34 2.76
N SER A 160 -1.23 -4.88 3.78
CA SER A 160 -0.63 -4.71 5.12
C SER A 160 -0.23 -6.02 5.79
N ALA A 161 -0.94 -7.11 5.50
CA ALA A 161 -0.58 -8.43 5.99
C ALA A 161 0.75 -8.92 5.41
N ASP A 162 1.08 -8.51 4.19
CA ASP A 162 2.37 -8.80 3.53
C ASP A 162 3.48 -7.78 3.88
N GLY A 163 3.15 -6.75 4.67
CA GLY A 163 4.12 -5.76 5.15
C GLY A 163 4.18 -4.48 4.33
N ILE A 164 3.35 -4.33 3.30
CA ILE A 164 3.17 -3.08 2.57
C ILE A 164 2.51 -2.05 3.49
N ASN A 165 3.02 -0.83 3.51
CA ASN A 165 2.47 0.25 4.33
C ASN A 165 2.12 1.51 3.54
N TRP A 166 2.37 1.53 2.24
CA TRP A 166 2.08 2.65 1.34
C TRP A 166 1.64 2.14 -0.04
N THR A 167 0.53 2.65 -0.57
CA THR A 167 0.11 2.38 -1.95
C THR A 167 0.20 3.63 -2.80
N PHE A 168 0.52 3.45 -4.11
CA PHE A 168 0.52 4.52 -5.11
C PHE A 168 -0.86 4.64 -5.77
N SER A 169 -1.89 4.76 -4.94
CA SER A 169 -3.31 4.84 -5.30
C SER A 169 -4.05 5.69 -4.25
N PRO A 170 -5.17 6.36 -4.62
CA PRO A 170 -5.86 6.35 -5.90
C PRO A 170 -5.27 7.32 -6.94
N MET A 171 -5.49 7.01 -8.22
CA MET A 171 -5.26 7.93 -9.31
C MET A 171 -6.50 8.78 -9.55
N VAL A 172 -6.36 10.09 -9.42
CA VAL A 172 -7.46 11.06 -9.56
C VAL A 172 -7.25 12.02 -10.74
N ASP A 173 -6.37 11.65 -11.65
CA ASP A 173 -6.15 12.39 -12.89
C ASP A 173 -7.41 12.40 -13.75
N ILE A 174 -7.81 13.58 -14.21
CA ILE A 174 -8.98 13.75 -15.07
C ILE A 174 -8.59 13.45 -16.51
N ALA A 175 -9.15 12.35 -17.04
CA ALA A 175 -8.85 11.83 -18.37
C ALA A 175 -9.88 12.32 -19.39
N LEU A 176 -9.60 13.41 -20.10
CA LEU A 176 -10.48 13.96 -21.13
C LEU A 176 -10.28 13.33 -22.51
N ASP A 177 -9.14 12.71 -22.75
CA ASP A 177 -8.83 12.05 -24.00
C ASP A 177 -8.76 10.53 -23.81
N ALA A 178 -9.72 9.80 -24.41
CA ALA A 178 -9.82 8.35 -24.30
C ALA A 178 -8.63 7.57 -24.90
N ARG A 179 -7.76 8.25 -25.63
CA ARG A 179 -6.52 7.65 -26.19
C ARG A 179 -5.40 7.58 -25.17
N TRP A 180 -5.52 8.30 -24.05
CA TRP A 180 -4.50 8.25 -23.00
C TRP A 180 -4.39 6.86 -22.38
N GLY A 181 -3.18 6.29 -22.41
CA GLY A 181 -2.95 4.89 -22.01
C GLY A 181 -3.25 4.56 -20.55
N ARG A 182 -3.30 5.57 -19.67
CA ARG A 182 -3.56 5.38 -18.25
C ARG A 182 -5.01 5.68 -17.82
N ILE A 183 -5.91 5.88 -18.76
CA ILE A 183 -7.33 6.14 -18.46
C ILE A 183 -7.96 5.06 -17.60
N SER A 184 -7.51 3.80 -17.72
CA SER A 184 -8.00 2.65 -16.97
C SER A 184 -7.72 2.72 -15.46
N GLU A 185 -6.71 3.48 -15.05
CA GLU A 185 -6.29 3.60 -13.64
C GLU A 185 -7.09 4.66 -12.86
N GLY A 186 -7.78 5.56 -13.57
CA GLY A 186 -8.52 6.69 -12.98
C GLY A 186 -10.02 6.49 -12.99
N ASN A 187 -10.75 7.56 -12.66
CA ASN A 187 -12.20 7.56 -12.49
C ASN A 187 -12.95 8.23 -13.65
N GLY A 188 -12.27 8.49 -14.78
CA GLY A 188 -12.87 9.08 -15.96
C GLY A 188 -12.65 10.58 -16.09
N GLU A 189 -13.58 11.27 -16.75
CA GLU A 189 -13.43 12.67 -17.18
C GLU A 189 -14.10 13.70 -16.26
N ASP A 190 -14.95 13.26 -15.33
CA ASP A 190 -15.67 14.14 -14.43
C ASP A 190 -14.88 14.44 -13.15
N PRO A 191 -14.54 15.72 -12.87
CA PRO A 191 -13.76 16.08 -11.69
C PRO A 191 -14.47 15.76 -10.36
N TYR A 192 -15.78 15.96 -10.32
CA TYR A 192 -16.57 15.70 -9.10
C TYR A 192 -16.60 14.20 -8.79
N LEU A 193 -16.94 13.37 -9.77
CA LEU A 193 -16.96 11.92 -9.61
C LEU A 193 -15.58 11.39 -9.22
N SER A 194 -14.52 11.85 -9.90
CA SER A 194 -13.15 11.46 -9.59
C SER A 194 -12.77 11.82 -8.14
N GLY A 195 -13.14 13.01 -7.69
CA GLY A 195 -12.90 13.45 -6.31
C GLY A 195 -13.63 12.58 -5.29
N VAL A 196 -14.91 12.28 -5.52
CA VAL A 196 -15.74 11.46 -4.60
C VAL A 196 -15.22 10.02 -4.54
N MET A 197 -14.94 9.40 -5.68
CA MET A 197 -14.40 8.03 -5.75
C MET A 197 -12.99 7.93 -5.17
N GLY A 198 -12.13 8.91 -5.46
CA GLY A 198 -10.79 9.01 -4.87
C GLY A 198 -10.82 9.16 -3.35
N ALA A 199 -11.73 9.96 -2.82
CA ALA A 199 -11.93 10.10 -1.37
C ALA A 199 -12.40 8.79 -0.74
N ALA A 200 -13.36 8.09 -1.36
CA ALA A 200 -13.86 6.80 -0.89
C ALA A 200 -12.74 5.74 -0.85
N MET A 201 -11.95 5.64 -1.91
CA MET A 201 -10.80 4.72 -1.98
C MET A 201 -9.76 5.03 -0.91
N THR A 202 -9.42 6.32 -0.72
CA THR A 202 -8.50 6.78 0.33
C THR A 202 -9.00 6.39 1.72
N GLN A 203 -10.29 6.59 2.00
CA GLN A 203 -10.90 6.16 3.26
C GLN A 203 -10.82 4.64 3.45
N GLY A 204 -10.97 3.89 2.37
CA GLY A 204 -10.79 2.43 2.38
C GLY A 204 -9.37 2.04 2.79
N TYR A 205 -8.35 2.63 2.18
CA TYR A 205 -6.95 2.35 2.51
C TYR A 205 -6.55 2.79 3.91
N GLN A 206 -6.90 4.01 4.32
CA GLN A 206 -6.39 4.66 5.53
C GLN A 206 -7.36 4.63 6.71
N GLY A 207 -8.66 4.43 6.47
CA GLY A 207 -9.72 4.61 7.44
C GLY A 207 -10.34 5.99 7.40
N VAL A 208 -11.43 6.17 8.13
CA VAL A 208 -12.27 7.37 8.07
C VAL A 208 -11.66 8.52 8.87
N ASP A 209 -10.99 8.22 9.99
CA ASP A 209 -10.40 9.26 10.85
C ASP A 209 -8.89 9.34 10.63
N MET A 210 -8.50 10.22 9.71
CA MET A 210 -7.09 10.47 9.35
C MET A 210 -6.36 11.36 10.36
N ARG A 211 -7.02 11.87 11.40
CA ARG A 211 -6.45 12.79 12.40
C ARG A 211 -5.98 12.08 13.64
N THR A 212 -6.31 10.82 13.80
CA THR A 212 -5.93 10.02 14.97
C THR A 212 -4.71 9.16 14.65
N GLU A 213 -4.02 8.70 15.70
CA GLU A 213 -2.89 7.74 15.61
C GLU A 213 -3.28 6.38 15.00
N GLU A 214 -4.48 6.29 14.42
CA GLU A 214 -5.08 5.08 13.86
C GLU A 214 -4.62 4.74 12.46
N ILE A 215 -4.02 5.68 11.73
CA ILE A 215 -3.54 5.46 10.33
C ILE A 215 -2.54 4.31 10.25
N LEU A 216 -1.78 4.06 11.30
CA LEU A 216 -0.81 2.96 11.38
C LEU A 216 -1.36 1.70 12.04
N ARG A 217 -2.68 1.57 12.18
CA ARG A 217 -3.28 0.34 12.70
C ARG A 217 -3.14 -0.81 11.73
N ALA A 218 -3.19 -2.02 12.27
CA ALA A 218 -3.26 -3.24 11.47
C ALA A 218 -4.41 -3.13 10.44
N ASN A 219 -4.18 -3.63 9.25
CA ASN A 219 -5.10 -3.61 8.12
C ASN A 219 -5.30 -2.23 7.44
N ARG A 220 -4.36 -1.32 7.59
CA ARG A 220 -4.36 0.00 6.93
C ARG A 220 -3.04 0.22 6.23
N ILE A 221 -3.09 0.98 5.13
CA ILE A 221 -1.91 1.44 4.40
C ILE A 221 -2.10 2.92 4.04
N MET A 222 -1.02 3.66 3.88
CA MET A 222 -1.09 5.03 3.41
C MET A 222 -1.49 5.08 1.94
N ALA A 223 -2.39 5.97 1.58
CA ALA A 223 -2.75 6.28 0.21
C ALA A 223 -1.82 7.36 -0.38
N CYS A 224 -1.77 7.42 -1.70
CA CYS A 224 -1.06 8.47 -2.44
C CYS A 224 -1.96 8.96 -3.57
N LEU A 225 -2.58 10.13 -3.39
CA LEU A 225 -3.28 10.77 -4.50
C LEU A 225 -2.29 11.14 -5.59
N LYS A 226 -2.49 10.62 -6.79
CA LYS A 226 -1.60 10.87 -7.92
C LYS A 226 -2.38 11.29 -9.16
N HIS A 227 -1.77 12.04 -10.06
CA HIS A 227 -0.45 12.64 -9.97
C HIS A 227 -0.60 14.15 -9.82
N PHE A 228 0.01 14.72 -8.86
CA PHE A 228 -0.03 16.18 -8.69
C PHE A 228 1.02 16.83 -9.63
N ALA A 229 0.60 17.58 -10.71
CA ALA A 229 -0.78 17.70 -11.14
C ALA A 229 -0.85 17.74 -12.68
N LEU A 230 -2.08 17.69 -13.22
CA LEU A 230 -2.41 17.90 -14.65
C LEU A 230 -2.09 16.71 -15.57
N TYR A 231 -1.61 15.59 -15.07
CA TYR A 231 -1.08 14.51 -15.89
C TYR A 231 -2.11 13.90 -16.86
N GLY A 232 -3.40 13.87 -16.51
CA GLY A 232 -4.47 13.45 -17.43
C GLY A 232 -4.78 14.44 -18.57
N GLY A 233 -4.20 15.65 -18.52
CA GLY A 233 -4.36 16.70 -19.52
C GLY A 233 -3.30 16.71 -20.62
N VAL A 234 -2.59 15.61 -20.84
CA VAL A 234 -1.52 15.50 -21.85
C VAL A 234 -2.02 15.78 -23.26
N GLU A 235 -1.22 16.50 -24.04
CA GLU A 235 -1.57 16.84 -25.41
C GLU A 235 -1.75 15.61 -26.29
N SER A 236 -2.83 15.62 -27.06
CA SER A 236 -3.21 14.54 -27.98
C SER A 236 -3.43 13.18 -27.31
N GLY A 237 -3.60 13.13 -25.99
CA GLY A 237 -3.72 11.88 -25.24
C GLY A 237 -2.46 11.02 -25.27
N LYS A 238 -1.32 11.58 -25.63
CA LYS A 238 -0.06 10.84 -25.70
C LYS A 238 0.62 10.81 -24.34
N GLU A 239 0.85 9.59 -23.85
CA GLU A 239 1.55 9.36 -22.59
C GLU A 239 2.89 10.12 -22.54
N TYR A 240 3.18 10.76 -21.39
CA TYR A 240 4.37 11.57 -21.14
C TYR A 240 4.55 12.79 -22.06
N ASN A 241 3.52 13.20 -22.81
CA ASN A 241 3.61 14.42 -23.60
C ASN A 241 3.45 15.66 -22.71
N THR A 242 3.67 16.82 -23.28
CA THR A 242 3.50 18.10 -22.62
C THR A 242 2.06 18.33 -22.17
N VAL A 243 1.89 19.16 -21.15
CA VAL A 243 0.61 19.66 -20.70
C VAL A 243 0.63 21.17 -20.82
N ASP A 244 -0.29 21.72 -21.60
CA ASP A 244 -0.52 23.16 -21.69
C ASP A 244 -1.99 23.48 -21.48
N MET A 245 -2.29 24.28 -20.46
CA MET A 245 -3.64 24.73 -20.19
C MET A 245 -3.67 26.06 -19.42
N SER A 246 -4.78 26.77 -19.56
CA SER A 246 -4.98 27.98 -18.79
C SER A 246 -5.07 27.73 -17.29
N ARG A 247 -4.64 28.68 -16.48
CA ARG A 247 -4.75 28.60 -15.01
C ARG A 247 -6.20 28.40 -14.56
N VAL A 248 -7.16 29.00 -15.25
CA VAL A 248 -8.59 28.82 -14.93
C VAL A 248 -9.01 27.35 -15.10
N ARG A 249 -8.63 26.75 -16.23
CA ARG A 249 -8.90 25.33 -16.46
C ARG A 249 -8.23 24.42 -15.43
N MET A 250 -6.96 24.71 -15.12
CA MET A 250 -6.22 23.97 -14.09
C MET A 250 -6.94 23.98 -12.75
N MET A 251 -7.37 25.17 -12.29
CA MET A 251 -8.03 25.34 -10.99
C MET A 251 -9.43 24.71 -10.94
N ASN A 252 -10.14 24.69 -12.07
CA ASN A 252 -11.53 24.22 -12.09
C ASN A 252 -11.64 22.71 -12.36
N GLN A 253 -10.65 22.08 -12.97
CA GLN A 253 -10.73 20.68 -13.40
C GLN A 253 -9.70 19.76 -12.73
N TYR A 254 -8.56 20.28 -12.28
CA TYR A 254 -7.44 19.45 -11.84
C TYR A 254 -6.99 19.72 -10.40
N LEU A 255 -7.33 20.87 -9.82
CA LEU A 255 -7.02 21.27 -8.45
C LEU A 255 -8.29 21.67 -7.70
#